data_176e4f1eea59f361eec343f4f997458c
#
_entry.id   176e4f1eea59f361eec343f4f997458c
#
_cell.length_a   1.000
_cell.length_b   1.000
_cell.length_c   1.000
_cell.angle_alpha   90.00
_cell.angle_beta   90.00
_cell.angle_gamma   90.00
#
_symmetry.space_group_name_H-M   'P 1'
#
loop_
_entity.id
_entity.type
_entity.pdbx_description
1 polymer ?
#
loop_
_entity_poly.entity_id
_entity_poly.type
_entity_poly.pdbx_seq_one_letter_code
_entity_poly.pdbx_strand_id
1 'polypeptide(L)'
;MDAVELTRRLTGMRLITVATVTADNRPLTGPFDGYFLHGAWWFSSGPDAVRIRHLRARPAVSATYLPGEELSVTAHGRAELFDLHGPECADLRRAMLDFYLPKQGPAFQEWMDGLVGGVGVRIEAQKLFTFSAA
;
A
#
# COMPACT_ATOMS: atom_id res chain seq x y z
N MET A 1 16.12 -12.86 1.61
CA MET A 1 14.82 -12.94 2.32
C MET A 1 13.72 -13.10 1.29
N ASP A 2 12.92 -14.15 1.41
CA ASP A 2 11.86 -14.41 0.44
C ASP A 2 10.53 -13.74 0.81
N ALA A 3 9.55 -13.80 -0.08
CA ALA A 3 8.26 -13.13 0.10
C ALA A 3 7.47 -13.68 1.30
N VAL A 4 7.62 -14.97 1.62
CA VAL A 4 6.95 -15.57 2.77
C VAL A 4 7.50 -15.00 4.07
N GLU A 5 8.83 -14.95 4.19
CA GLU A 5 9.48 -14.39 5.37
C GLU A 5 9.17 -12.90 5.51
N LEU A 6 9.18 -12.14 4.41
CA LEU A 6 8.82 -10.72 4.42
C LEU A 6 7.38 -10.52 4.89
N THR A 7 6.43 -11.31 4.39
CA THR A 7 5.04 -11.21 4.79
C THR A 7 4.89 -11.41 6.30
N ARG A 8 5.57 -12.40 6.85
CA ARG A 8 5.55 -12.66 8.29
C ARG A 8 6.19 -11.53 9.09
N ARG A 9 7.34 -11.03 8.62
CA ARG A 9 8.12 -10.00 9.31
C ARG A 9 7.46 -8.63 9.26
N LEU A 10 6.70 -8.34 8.20
CA LEU A 10 6.06 -7.04 7.97
C LEU A 10 4.57 -7.05 8.35
N THR A 11 4.18 -7.88 9.31
CA THR A 11 2.80 -7.92 9.79
C THR A 11 2.37 -6.55 10.31
N GLY A 12 1.14 -6.15 9.98
CA GLY A 12 0.56 -4.89 10.43
C GLY A 12 0.86 -3.72 9.50
N MET A 13 0.43 -2.54 9.92
CA MET A 13 0.60 -1.32 9.15
C MET A 13 2.05 -0.85 9.21
N ARG A 14 2.57 -0.49 8.04
CA ARG A 14 3.90 0.09 7.88
C ARG A 14 3.79 1.35 7.04
N LEU A 15 4.42 2.44 7.48
CA LEU A 15 4.49 3.64 6.65
C LEU A 15 5.42 3.39 5.48
N ILE A 16 4.88 3.50 4.28
CA ILE A 16 5.66 3.36 3.04
C ILE A 16 5.66 4.69 2.29
N THR A 17 6.72 4.94 1.55
CA THR A 17 6.80 6.06 0.62
C THR A 17 6.50 5.54 -0.77
N VAL A 18 5.49 6.12 -1.43
CA VAL A 18 5.03 5.68 -2.75
C VAL A 18 5.35 6.77 -3.76
N ALA A 19 5.98 6.37 -4.87
CA ALA A 19 6.26 7.25 -5.99
C ALA A 19 5.33 6.94 -7.16
N THR A 20 4.71 7.98 -7.70
CA THR A 20 3.88 7.94 -8.91
C THR A 20 4.38 8.98 -9.91
N VAL A 21 3.87 8.96 -11.13
CA VAL A 21 4.36 9.81 -12.21
C VAL A 21 3.24 10.71 -12.74
N THR A 22 3.54 12.00 -12.88
CA THR A 22 2.61 12.98 -13.46
C THR A 22 2.55 12.88 -14.98
N ALA A 23 1.56 13.56 -15.59
CA ALA A 23 1.40 13.59 -17.04
C ALA A 23 2.63 14.19 -17.75
N ASP A 24 3.33 15.13 -17.12
CA ASP A 24 4.56 15.74 -17.65
C ASP A 24 5.83 15.02 -17.17
N ASN A 25 5.67 13.77 -16.73
CA ASN A 25 6.77 12.85 -16.43
C ASN A 25 7.59 13.24 -15.20
N ARG A 26 6.96 13.85 -14.21
CA ARG A 26 7.61 14.16 -12.94
C ARG A 26 7.31 13.06 -11.92
N PRO A 27 8.32 12.52 -11.24
CA PRO A 27 8.08 11.61 -10.12
C PRO A 27 7.62 12.40 -8.89
N LEU A 28 6.56 11.93 -8.25
CA LEU A 28 6.07 12.50 -6.99
C LEU A 28 6.02 11.40 -5.93
N THR A 29 6.45 11.73 -4.73
CA THR A 29 6.41 10.80 -3.60
C THR A 29 5.47 11.29 -2.51
N GLY A 30 4.94 10.36 -1.74
CA GLY A 30 4.15 10.66 -0.55
C GLY A 30 4.01 9.44 0.33
N PRO A 31 3.72 9.64 1.62
CA PRO A 31 3.55 8.54 2.55
C PRO A 31 2.16 7.94 2.44
N PHE A 32 2.10 6.64 2.63
CA PHE A 32 0.84 5.88 2.76
C PHE A 32 0.97 4.86 3.87
N ASP A 33 -0.16 4.50 4.47
CA ASP A 33 -0.25 3.32 5.30
C ASP A 33 -0.16 2.10 4.40
N GLY A 34 0.94 1.38 4.49
CA GLY A 34 1.18 0.18 3.68
C GLY A 34 0.95 -1.10 4.48
N TYR A 35 0.52 -2.12 3.77
CA TYR A 35 0.32 -3.46 4.32
C TYR A 35 0.96 -4.45 3.37
N PHE A 36 1.86 -5.28 3.89
CA PHE A 36 2.54 -6.28 3.07
C PHE A 36 1.76 -7.60 3.18
N LEU A 37 0.97 -7.89 2.16
CA LEU A 37 0.04 -9.03 2.16
C LEU A 37 0.33 -9.94 0.96
N HIS A 38 0.50 -11.22 1.22
CA HIS A 38 0.71 -12.21 0.16
C HIS A 38 1.86 -11.82 -0.79
N GLY A 39 2.95 -11.30 -0.22
CA GLY A 39 4.15 -10.97 -0.97
C GLY A 39 4.11 -9.64 -1.72
N ALA A 40 3.13 -8.80 -1.47
CA ALA A 40 3.00 -7.50 -2.15
C ALA A 40 2.64 -6.38 -1.18
N TRP A 41 3.08 -5.17 -1.52
CA TRP A 41 2.60 -3.98 -0.83
C TRP A 41 1.21 -3.59 -1.31
N TRP A 42 0.34 -3.29 -0.35
CA TRP A 42 -1.01 -2.78 -0.57
C TRP A 42 -1.20 -1.48 0.18
N PHE A 43 -2.01 -0.59 -0.37
CA PHE A 43 -2.48 0.60 0.34
C PHE A 43 -3.87 0.98 -0.17
N SER A 44 -4.55 1.89 0.55
CA SER A 44 -5.87 2.36 0.14
C SER A 44 -5.86 3.87 -0.04
N SER A 45 -6.80 4.35 -0.82
CA SER A 45 -6.96 5.78 -1.06
C SER A 45 -8.41 6.09 -1.48
N GLY A 46 -8.79 7.36 -1.35
CA GLY A 46 -10.04 7.84 -1.94
C GLY A 46 -9.98 7.87 -3.46
N PRO A 47 -11.14 7.83 -4.13
CA PRO A 47 -11.19 7.74 -5.59
C PRO A 47 -10.64 8.96 -6.32
N ASP A 48 -10.69 10.13 -5.70
CA ASP A 48 -10.30 11.41 -6.30
C ASP A 48 -8.90 11.86 -5.89
N ALA A 49 -8.16 11.03 -5.16
CA ALA A 49 -6.80 11.36 -4.77
C ALA A 49 -5.91 11.51 -6.00
N VAL A 50 -5.00 12.49 -5.94
CA VAL A 50 -4.07 12.77 -7.06
C VAL A 50 -3.29 11.53 -7.46
N ARG A 51 -2.82 10.74 -6.48
CA ARG A 51 -2.06 9.52 -6.72
C ARG A 51 -2.87 8.48 -7.49
N ILE A 52 -4.16 8.36 -7.18
CA ILE A 52 -5.03 7.42 -7.88
C ILE A 52 -5.22 7.84 -9.34
N ARG A 53 -5.37 9.13 -9.60
CA ARG A 53 -5.43 9.65 -10.98
C ARG A 53 -4.15 9.35 -11.73
N HIS A 54 -3.00 9.54 -11.10
CA HIS A 54 -1.71 9.19 -11.69
C HIS A 54 -1.65 7.71 -12.07
N LEU A 55 -2.04 6.83 -11.14
CA LEU A 55 -1.95 5.39 -11.34
C LEU A 55 -2.92 4.86 -12.39
N ARG A 56 -4.11 5.48 -12.52
CA ARG A 56 -5.06 5.10 -13.57
C ARG A 56 -4.51 5.41 -14.97
N ALA A 57 -3.81 6.54 -15.10
CA ALA A 57 -3.25 6.97 -16.38
C ALA A 57 -1.88 6.33 -16.65
N ARG A 58 -1.06 6.18 -15.63
CA ARG A 58 0.30 5.66 -15.71
C ARG A 58 0.53 4.74 -14.52
N PRO A 59 0.40 3.42 -14.70
CA PRO A 59 0.41 2.47 -13.59
C PRO A 59 1.80 2.19 -12.99
N ALA A 60 2.87 2.73 -13.56
CA ALA A 60 4.20 2.57 -13.00
C ALA A 60 4.25 3.17 -11.58
N VAL A 61 4.77 2.41 -10.64
CA VAL A 61 4.77 2.75 -9.22
C VAL A 61 5.99 2.16 -8.54
N SER A 62 6.50 2.88 -7.54
CA SER A 62 7.52 2.35 -6.64
C SER A 62 7.11 2.63 -5.21
N ALA A 63 7.46 1.74 -4.31
CA ALA A 63 7.20 1.93 -2.90
C ALA A 63 8.38 1.42 -2.09
N THR A 64 8.72 2.13 -1.01
CA THR A 64 9.76 1.69 -0.11
C THR A 64 9.32 1.84 1.35
N TYR A 65 9.70 0.84 2.13
CA TYR A 65 9.62 0.84 3.58
C TYR A 65 11.04 0.94 4.13
N LEU A 66 11.31 1.99 4.89
CA LEU A 66 12.63 2.23 5.46
C LEU A 66 12.46 2.74 6.90
N PRO A 67 12.34 1.83 7.88
CA PRO A 67 12.14 2.24 9.27
C PRO A 67 13.40 2.80 9.92
N GLY A 68 14.58 2.47 9.38
CA GLY A 68 15.87 2.90 9.87
C GLY A 68 16.96 2.34 8.98
N GLU A 69 18.18 2.25 9.49
CA GLU A 69 19.30 1.73 8.71
C GLU A 69 19.34 0.22 8.59
N GLU A 70 18.57 -0.47 9.44
CA GLU A 70 18.65 -1.93 9.57
C GLU A 70 17.82 -2.71 8.55
N LEU A 71 16.86 -2.08 7.92
CA LEU A 71 15.95 -2.76 6.99
C LEU A 71 15.43 -1.81 5.93
N SER A 72 15.40 -2.26 4.69
CA SER A 72 14.61 -1.61 3.65
C SER A 72 13.92 -2.67 2.79
N VAL A 73 12.71 -2.36 2.34
CA VAL A 73 11.94 -3.22 1.42
C VAL A 73 11.37 -2.32 0.34
N THR A 74 11.88 -2.46 -0.88
CA THR A 74 11.52 -1.59 -2.00
C THR A 74 10.96 -2.43 -3.14
N ALA A 75 9.82 -2.03 -3.66
CA ALA A 75 9.18 -2.65 -4.82
C ALA A 75 9.09 -1.65 -5.96
N HIS A 76 9.50 -2.06 -7.15
CA HIS A 76 9.27 -1.33 -8.39
C HIS A 76 8.35 -2.16 -9.28
N GLY A 77 7.28 -1.58 -9.76
CA GLY A 77 6.36 -2.35 -10.56
C GLY A 77 5.18 -1.57 -11.11
N ARG A 78 4.03 -2.21 -11.13
CA ARG A 78 2.79 -1.66 -11.67
C ARG A 78 1.71 -1.72 -10.61
N ALA A 79 0.90 -0.68 -10.54
CA ALA A 79 -0.25 -0.64 -9.66
C ALA A 79 -1.43 -1.38 -10.30
N GLU A 80 -2.07 -2.22 -9.49
CA GLU A 80 -3.36 -2.82 -9.79
C GLU A 80 -4.38 -2.17 -8.87
N LEU A 81 -5.44 -1.61 -9.43
CA LEU A 81 -6.47 -0.89 -8.67
C LEU A 81 -7.74 -1.72 -8.58
N PHE A 82 -8.26 -1.81 -7.36
CA PHE A 82 -9.47 -2.57 -7.06
C PHE A 82 -10.45 -1.71 -6.27
N ASP A 83 -11.72 -2.07 -6.31
CA ASP A 83 -12.71 -1.53 -5.40
C ASP A 83 -12.35 -1.95 -3.97
N LEU A 84 -12.18 -0.99 -3.08
CA LEU A 84 -11.82 -1.27 -1.69
C LEU A 84 -12.84 -2.18 -1.00
N HIS A 85 -14.11 -2.10 -1.41
CA HIS A 85 -15.18 -2.95 -0.87
C HIS A 85 -15.37 -4.24 -1.65
N GLY A 86 -14.55 -4.48 -2.68
CA GLY A 86 -14.61 -5.70 -3.47
C GLY A 86 -13.89 -6.88 -2.80
N PRO A 87 -14.05 -8.09 -3.36
CA PRO A 87 -13.47 -9.30 -2.78
C PRO A 87 -11.94 -9.31 -2.80
N GLU A 88 -11.31 -8.65 -3.78
CA GLU A 88 -9.86 -8.59 -3.88
C GLU A 88 -9.23 -7.85 -2.70
N CYS A 89 -9.96 -6.92 -2.09
CA CYS A 89 -9.48 -6.13 -0.97
C CYS A 89 -9.92 -6.64 0.40
N ALA A 90 -10.45 -7.86 0.50
CA ALA A 90 -10.92 -8.40 1.76
C ALA A 90 -9.81 -8.45 2.82
N ASP A 91 -8.63 -8.93 2.45
CA ASP A 91 -7.50 -9.00 3.38
C ASP A 91 -6.93 -7.62 3.71
N LEU A 92 -6.94 -6.70 2.75
CA LEU A 92 -6.55 -5.31 3.00
C LEU A 92 -7.49 -4.66 4.03
N ARG A 93 -8.81 -4.81 3.84
CA ARG A 93 -9.78 -4.26 4.80
C ARG A 93 -9.58 -4.85 6.20
N ARG A 94 -9.32 -6.15 6.29
CA ARG A 94 -9.06 -6.82 7.57
C ARG A 94 -7.81 -6.25 8.23
N ALA A 95 -6.72 -6.09 7.48
CA ALA A 95 -5.47 -5.54 8.01
C ALA A 95 -5.66 -4.10 8.51
N MET A 96 -6.43 -3.29 7.79
CA MET A 96 -6.76 -1.93 8.21
C MET A 96 -7.57 -1.92 9.49
N LEU A 97 -8.58 -2.79 9.59
CA LEU A 97 -9.40 -2.90 10.80
C LEU A 97 -8.58 -3.38 11.99
N ASP A 98 -7.73 -4.38 11.81
CA ASP A 98 -6.89 -4.91 12.88
C ASP A 98 -5.97 -3.83 13.46
N PHE A 99 -5.51 -2.91 12.63
CA PHE A 99 -4.65 -1.82 13.08
C PHE A 99 -5.44 -0.67 13.72
N TYR A 100 -6.55 -0.23 13.10
CA TYR A 100 -7.23 0.99 13.52
C TYR A 100 -8.35 0.81 14.52
N LEU A 101 -9.04 -0.34 14.58
CA LEU A 101 -10.11 -0.54 15.56
C LEU A 101 -9.63 -0.37 17.01
N PRO A 102 -8.46 -0.92 17.42
CA PRO A 102 -7.98 -0.71 18.78
C PRO A 102 -7.66 0.76 19.08
N LYS A 103 -7.38 1.57 18.07
CA LYS A 103 -6.98 2.97 18.22
C LYS A 103 -8.14 3.93 18.11
N GLN A 104 -9.08 3.67 17.21
CA GLN A 104 -10.16 4.59 16.87
C GLN A 104 -11.56 4.04 17.20
N GLY A 105 -11.64 2.76 17.54
CA GLY A 105 -12.93 2.13 17.88
C GLY A 105 -13.87 2.03 16.67
N PRO A 106 -15.20 1.88 16.93
CA PRO A 106 -16.19 1.69 15.87
C PRO A 106 -16.24 2.82 14.84
N ALA A 107 -15.75 4.00 15.16
CA ALA A 107 -15.72 5.12 14.23
C ALA A 107 -14.90 4.81 12.99
N PHE A 108 -13.84 4.00 13.09
CA PHE A 108 -13.06 3.60 11.94
C PHE A 108 -13.86 2.70 11.00
N GLN A 109 -14.60 1.74 11.56
CA GLN A 109 -15.46 0.86 10.76
C GLN A 109 -16.52 1.66 10.01
N GLU A 110 -17.16 2.61 10.69
CA GLU A 110 -18.16 3.49 10.07
C GLU A 110 -17.55 4.31 8.95
N TRP A 111 -16.36 4.85 9.18
CA TRP A 111 -15.64 5.61 8.14
C TRP A 111 -15.36 4.75 6.92
N MET A 112 -14.84 3.54 7.14
CA MET A 112 -14.53 2.62 6.03
C MET A 112 -15.80 2.23 5.26
N ASP A 113 -16.86 1.88 5.97
CA ASP A 113 -18.12 1.47 5.35
C ASP A 113 -18.77 2.60 4.55
N GLY A 114 -18.56 3.84 4.98
CA GLY A 114 -19.09 5.03 4.31
C GLY A 114 -18.22 5.55 3.16
N LEU A 115 -17.04 5.01 2.96
CA LEU A 115 -16.12 5.50 1.93
C LEU A 115 -16.54 5.02 0.53
N VAL A 116 -17.35 5.83 -0.14
CA VAL A 116 -17.86 5.51 -1.47
C VAL A 116 -16.73 5.62 -2.50
N GLY A 117 -16.55 4.56 -3.30
CA GLY A 117 -15.55 4.56 -4.37
C GLY A 117 -14.11 4.42 -3.90
N GLY A 118 -13.89 4.05 -2.64
CA GLY A 118 -12.54 3.81 -2.14
C GLY A 118 -11.78 2.79 -2.99
N VAL A 119 -10.47 2.99 -3.11
CA VAL A 119 -9.61 2.20 -3.98
C VAL A 119 -8.58 1.46 -3.14
N GLY A 120 -8.45 0.15 -3.37
CA GLY A 120 -7.33 -0.64 -2.89
C GLY A 120 -6.29 -0.76 -4.00
N VAL A 121 -5.04 -0.54 -3.67
CA VAL A 121 -3.94 -0.61 -4.64
C VAL A 121 -2.99 -1.73 -4.23
N ARG A 122 -2.76 -2.65 -5.16
CA ARG A 122 -1.72 -3.68 -5.03
C ARG A 122 -0.57 -3.31 -5.95
N ILE A 123 0.64 -3.39 -5.43
CA ILE A 123 1.82 -3.18 -6.26
C ILE A 123 2.31 -4.54 -6.77
N GLU A 124 2.11 -4.79 -8.05
CA GLU A 124 2.67 -5.94 -8.74
C GLU A 124 4.16 -5.67 -8.96
N ALA A 125 5.00 -6.27 -8.12
CA ALA A 125 6.44 -6.02 -8.15
C ALA A 125 7.08 -6.72 -9.34
N GLN A 126 7.70 -5.96 -10.22
CA GLN A 126 8.59 -6.47 -11.25
C GLN A 126 9.97 -6.73 -10.66
N LYS A 127 10.36 -5.90 -9.67
CA LYS A 127 11.57 -6.08 -8.87
C LYS A 127 11.26 -5.80 -7.41
N LEU A 128 11.76 -6.64 -6.54
CA LEU A 128 11.66 -6.48 -5.09
C LEU A 128 13.08 -6.50 -4.52
N PHE A 129 13.45 -5.40 -3.87
CA PHE A 129 14.77 -5.26 -3.27
C PHE A 129 14.61 -5.26 -1.75
N THR A 130 15.48 -6.02 -1.09
CA THR A 130 15.54 -6.01 0.35
C THR A 130 16.97 -5.76 0.80
N PHE A 131 17.10 -5.02 1.89
CA PHE A 131 18.36 -4.85 2.59
C PHE A 131 18.09 -5.13 4.07
N SER A 132 18.98 -5.89 4.69
CA SER A 132 18.89 -6.18 6.12
C SER A 132 20.29 -6.16 6.71
N ALA A 133 20.52 -5.27 7.65
CA ALA A 133 21.75 -5.19 8.44
C ALA A 133 21.57 -6.02 9.71
N ALA A 134 21.45 -7.31 9.53
CA ALA A 134 21.19 -8.21 10.66
C ALA A 134 22.47 -8.48 11.47
#